data_3c0682bb01f5a45f1d90075f9e36661b
#
_entry.id   3c0682bb01f5a45f1d90075f9e36661b
#
_cell.length_a   1.000
_cell.length_b   1.000
_cell.length_c   1.000
_cell.angle_alpha   90.00
_cell.angle_beta   90.00
_cell.angle_gamma   90.00
#
_symmetry.space_group_name_H-M   'P 1'
#
loop_
_entity.id
_entity.type
_entity.pdbx_description
1 polymer ?
#
loop_
_entity_poly.entity_id
_entity_poly.type
_entity_poly.pdbx_seq_one_letter_code
_entity_poly.pdbx_strand_id
1 'polypeptide(L)'
;MGDFKKALIERCLGAELSHHLGYGPGTEKPEEASNHRNGTSAKTVLTEDGPLRIDIPRDREGSFDPVLIPKHERRFTGFDDKIIAMYARGMTVREIQGFLTEQYGTDVSAEFISSVTDAVMAEVTAWQSRPLEPMYPVVFFDALRVKIREDAVVRNKAIYLALGVLPDGTRDILIAVTDGLKGIPEALGTAFPATTLQTCIVHLIRNSLEYASWKDRKALAQALRPIYTATSAEAAMEALEAFERGSWGERYPTIAPLWRRAWDRVIPFFAFPPAVRRVIYTTNAIESVNARLRKIIKTRGHFPSDDAATKLIWLALRNITADWSRSAREWTEAMNQFAIAYADRFTRNFG
;
A
#
# COMPACT_ATOMS: atom_id res chain seq x y z
N MET A 1 15.69 15.20 27.38
CA MET A 1 14.97 15.71 26.20
C MET A 1 13.60 16.29 26.56
N GLY A 2 12.83 15.65 27.45
CA GLY A 2 11.51 16.11 27.89
C GLY A 2 11.48 17.53 28.48
N ASP A 3 12.43 17.86 29.35
CA ASP A 3 12.49 19.17 29.97
C ASP A 3 12.77 20.32 29.00
N PHE A 4 13.57 20.07 27.96
CA PHE A 4 13.81 21.04 26.90
C PHE A 4 12.54 21.28 26.05
N LYS A 5 11.85 20.21 25.66
CA LYS A 5 10.58 20.31 24.93
C LYS A 5 9.53 21.05 25.76
N LYS A 6 9.42 20.71 27.05
CA LYS A 6 8.53 21.41 28.01
C LYS A 6 8.80 22.90 28.03
N ALA A 7 10.05 23.28 28.30
CA ALA A 7 10.45 24.69 28.42
C ALA A 7 10.19 25.47 27.12
N LEU A 8 10.44 24.84 25.96
CA LEU A 8 10.17 25.46 24.63
C LEU A 8 8.67 25.71 24.43
N ILE A 9 7.84 24.69 24.69
CA ILE A 9 6.38 24.77 24.55
C ILE A 9 5.81 25.85 25.48
N GLU A 10 6.19 25.84 26.76
CA GLU A 10 5.71 26.82 27.74
C GLU A 10 6.14 28.24 27.40
N ARG A 11 7.34 28.41 26.80
CA ARG A 11 7.81 29.70 26.30
C ARG A 11 6.99 30.20 25.10
N CYS A 12 6.67 29.31 24.16
CA CYS A 12 5.81 29.65 23.02
C CYS A 12 4.41 30.06 23.49
N LEU A 13 3.79 29.28 24.40
CA LEU A 13 2.49 29.59 24.99
C LEU A 13 2.52 30.92 25.74
N GLY A 14 3.61 31.24 26.43
CA GLY A 14 3.81 32.52 27.06
C GLY A 14 3.91 33.69 26.09
N ALA A 15 4.51 33.47 24.91
CA ALA A 15 4.56 34.44 23.82
C ALA A 15 3.20 34.64 23.17
N GLU A 16 2.44 33.57 22.94
CA GLU A 16 1.06 33.66 22.44
C GLU A 16 0.16 34.46 23.38
N LEU A 17 0.23 34.21 24.69
CA LEU A 17 -0.52 34.99 25.67
C LEU A 17 -0.09 36.47 25.67
N SER A 18 1.22 36.75 25.52
CA SER A 18 1.72 38.12 25.41
C SER A 18 1.15 38.86 24.21
N HIS A 19 1.09 38.18 23.08
CA HIS A 19 0.50 38.69 21.86
C HIS A 19 -1.03 38.95 22.05
N HIS A 20 -1.74 37.99 22.68
CA HIS A 20 -3.18 38.10 22.96
C HIS A 20 -3.49 39.28 23.87
N LEU A 21 -2.69 39.53 24.90
CA LEU A 21 -2.94 40.62 25.85
C LEU A 21 -2.37 41.99 25.40
N GLY A 22 -1.50 41.99 24.38
CA GLY A 22 -0.82 43.20 23.92
C GLY A 22 0.39 43.65 24.75
N TYR A 23 0.78 42.90 25.82
CA TYR A 23 1.91 43.22 26.65
C TYR A 23 2.63 41.98 27.19
N GLY A 24 3.94 42.12 27.47
CA GLY A 24 4.81 41.02 27.94
C GLY A 24 4.73 40.74 29.43
N PRO A 25 5.29 39.64 29.92
CA PRO A 25 5.45 39.37 31.33
C PRO A 25 6.44 40.37 31.96
N GLY A 26 6.09 40.95 33.14
CA GLY A 26 6.91 41.93 33.84
C GLY A 26 6.88 43.36 33.30
N THR A 27 6.14 43.60 32.21
CA THR A 27 5.85 44.96 31.74
C THR A 27 4.63 45.53 32.42
N GLU A 28 4.56 46.84 32.52
CA GLU A 28 3.41 47.54 33.06
C GLU A 28 2.18 47.35 32.17
N LYS A 29 1.04 47.06 32.78
CA LYS A 29 -0.21 46.83 32.01
C LYS A 29 -0.65 48.14 31.37
N PRO A 30 -0.90 48.18 30.06
CA PRO A 30 -1.47 49.36 29.40
C PRO A 30 -2.81 49.75 30.03
N GLU A 31 -3.03 51.07 30.25
CA GLU A 31 -4.28 51.58 30.88
C GLU A 31 -5.55 51.16 30.14
N GLU A 32 -5.47 51.01 28.82
CA GLU A 32 -6.56 50.59 27.96
C GLU A 32 -6.84 49.06 27.95
N ALA A 33 -5.95 48.25 28.51
CA ALA A 33 -6.12 46.79 28.51
C ALA A 33 -7.09 46.39 29.63
N SER A 34 -8.24 45.80 29.30
CA SER A 34 -9.19 45.27 30.29
C SER A 34 -8.69 43.94 30.89
N ASN A 35 -8.10 43.07 30.07
CA ASN A 35 -7.69 41.72 30.45
C ASN A 35 -6.28 41.67 31.02
N HIS A 36 -5.98 40.64 31.82
CA HIS A 36 -4.64 40.45 32.43
C HIS A 36 -4.33 38.95 32.65
N ARG A 37 -3.06 38.66 32.89
CA ARG A 37 -2.57 37.32 33.20
C ARG A 37 -3.20 36.77 34.47
N ASN A 38 -3.60 35.49 34.45
CA ASN A 38 -4.27 34.85 35.59
C ASN A 38 -3.62 33.46 35.91
N GLY A 39 -2.30 33.45 36.09
CA GLY A 39 -1.56 32.25 36.44
C GLY A 39 -1.51 31.23 35.30
N THR A 40 -1.32 29.98 35.65
CA THR A 40 -1.22 28.82 34.71
C THR A 40 -2.16 27.72 35.14
N SER A 41 -2.47 26.81 34.19
CA SER A 41 -3.15 25.54 34.46
C SER A 41 -2.31 24.38 33.91
N ALA A 42 -2.09 23.37 34.77
CA ALA A 42 -1.38 22.17 34.35
C ALA A 42 -2.22 21.33 33.37
N LYS A 43 -1.61 20.90 32.29
CA LYS A 43 -2.21 20.03 31.27
C LYS A 43 -1.20 18.95 30.88
N THR A 44 -1.66 17.71 30.81
CA THR A 44 -0.82 16.63 30.26
C THR A 44 -1.18 16.45 28.77
N VAL A 45 -0.17 16.52 27.93
CA VAL A 45 -0.29 16.36 26.48
C VAL A 45 0.52 15.15 26.04
N LEU A 46 -0.06 14.33 25.17
CA LEU A 46 0.63 13.18 24.59
C LEU A 46 1.51 13.64 23.43
N THR A 47 2.79 13.35 23.53
CA THR A 47 3.79 13.63 22.49
C THR A 47 4.32 12.33 21.88
N GLU A 48 5.09 12.44 20.83
CA GLU A 48 5.81 11.29 20.26
C GLU A 48 6.75 10.57 21.25
N ASP A 49 7.20 11.26 22.32
CA ASP A 49 8.09 10.70 23.34
C ASP A 49 7.33 10.27 24.62
N GLY A 50 5.98 10.37 24.63
CA GLY A 50 5.12 10.05 25.75
C GLY A 50 4.40 11.25 26.35
N PRO A 51 3.77 11.09 27.54
CA PRO A 51 3.03 12.15 28.20
C PRO A 51 3.98 13.25 28.71
N LEU A 52 3.66 14.49 28.38
CA LEU A 52 4.38 15.68 28.81
C LEU A 52 3.44 16.57 29.61
N ARG A 53 3.79 16.83 30.89
CA ARG A 53 3.04 17.77 31.72
C ARG A 53 3.57 19.17 31.47
N ILE A 54 2.70 20.06 31.00
CA ILE A 54 3.00 21.47 30.68
C ILE A 54 2.08 22.41 31.47
N ASP A 55 2.55 23.62 31.70
CA ASP A 55 1.79 24.69 32.34
C ASP A 55 1.31 25.70 31.29
N ILE A 56 -0.01 25.68 31.01
CA ILE A 56 -0.65 26.58 30.04
C ILE A 56 -1.00 27.89 30.73
N PRO A 57 -0.50 29.04 30.26
CA PRO A 57 -0.83 30.34 30.84
C PRO A 57 -2.29 30.69 30.56
N ARG A 58 -2.89 31.48 31.46
CA ARG A 58 -4.30 31.88 31.39
C ARG A 58 -4.43 33.38 31.55
N ASP A 59 -5.49 33.91 30.93
CA ASP A 59 -5.96 35.25 31.14
C ASP A 59 -7.16 35.29 32.10
N ARG A 60 -7.48 36.43 32.61
CA ARG A 60 -8.56 36.63 33.62
C ARG A 60 -9.92 36.41 33.00
N GLU A 61 -10.16 36.85 31.77
CA GLU A 61 -11.43 36.77 31.08
C GLU A 61 -11.68 35.39 30.47
N GLY A 62 -10.66 34.52 30.40
CA GLY A 62 -10.76 33.19 29.79
C GLY A 62 -10.88 33.22 28.27
N SER A 63 -10.59 34.34 27.64
CA SER A 63 -10.68 34.56 26.21
C SER A 63 -9.48 34.02 25.42
N PHE A 64 -8.35 33.81 26.11
CA PHE A 64 -7.16 33.24 25.49
C PHE A 64 -7.38 31.79 25.03
N ASP A 65 -7.18 31.52 23.77
CA ASP A 65 -7.17 30.17 23.19
C ASP A 65 -5.84 29.94 22.49
N PRO A 66 -4.95 29.11 23.07
CA PRO A 66 -3.64 28.85 22.50
C PRO A 66 -3.73 28.19 21.12
N VAL A 67 -2.93 28.68 20.17
CA VAL A 67 -2.82 28.10 18.84
C VAL A 67 -1.99 26.84 18.85
N LEU A 68 -0.88 26.84 19.60
CA LEU A 68 0.04 25.71 19.68
C LEU A 68 -0.60 24.47 20.31
N ILE A 69 -1.43 24.66 21.33
CA ILE A 69 -2.15 23.58 22.01
C ILE A 69 -3.57 24.07 22.38
N PRO A 70 -4.53 23.93 21.48
CA PRO A 70 -5.90 24.33 21.70
C PRO A 70 -6.52 23.78 23.00
N LYS A 71 -7.50 24.47 23.57
CA LYS A 71 -8.05 24.16 24.90
C LYS A 71 -8.42 22.69 25.11
N HIS A 72 -8.97 22.05 24.11
CA HIS A 72 -9.48 20.68 24.19
C HIS A 72 -8.50 19.63 23.65
N GLU A 73 -7.40 20.05 23.04
CA GLU A 73 -6.43 19.13 22.48
C GLU A 73 -5.46 18.63 23.55
N ARG A 74 -5.29 17.30 23.62
CA ARG A 74 -4.42 16.63 24.60
C ARG A 74 -3.31 15.82 23.97
N ARG A 75 -3.06 16.02 22.66
CA ARG A 75 -2.04 15.28 21.92
C ARG A 75 -1.45 16.10 20.78
N PHE A 76 -0.24 15.77 20.40
CA PHE A 76 0.39 16.25 19.19
C PHE A 76 0.18 15.25 18.05
N THR A 77 0.12 15.73 16.81
CA THR A 77 -0.03 14.92 15.58
C THR A 77 0.97 13.76 15.48
N GLY A 78 2.20 13.93 15.93
CA GLY A 78 3.21 12.86 15.94
C GLY A 78 2.86 11.62 16.78
N PHE A 79 1.94 11.75 17.77
CA PHE A 79 1.43 10.59 18.50
C PHE A 79 0.46 9.75 17.66
N ASP A 80 -0.42 10.42 16.91
CA ASP A 80 -1.36 9.79 16.01
C ASP A 80 -0.61 9.05 14.88
N ASP A 81 0.45 9.63 14.33
CA ASP A 81 1.31 9.03 13.32
C ASP A 81 1.94 7.71 13.78
N LYS A 82 2.33 7.62 15.06
CA LYS A 82 2.84 6.37 15.63
C LYS A 82 1.78 5.29 15.70
N ILE A 83 0.55 5.64 16.10
CA ILE A 83 -0.57 4.70 16.12
C ILE A 83 -0.83 4.18 14.69
N ILE A 84 -0.88 5.09 13.71
CA ILE A 84 -1.05 4.75 12.30
C ILE A 84 0.09 3.83 11.83
N ALA A 85 1.33 4.13 12.17
CA ALA A 85 2.50 3.33 11.78
C ALA A 85 2.48 1.92 12.39
N MET A 86 2.08 1.77 13.65
CA MET A 86 1.92 0.47 14.30
C MET A 86 0.78 -0.34 13.65
N TYR A 87 -0.36 0.31 13.41
CA TYR A 87 -1.50 -0.31 12.75
C TYR A 87 -1.13 -0.78 11.34
N ALA A 88 -0.44 0.04 10.56
CA ALA A 88 0.04 -0.28 9.21
C ALA A 88 1.00 -1.49 9.14
N ARG A 89 1.69 -1.79 10.25
CA ARG A 89 2.53 -3.00 10.39
C ARG A 89 1.75 -4.25 10.79
N GLY A 90 0.44 -4.13 10.98
CA GLY A 90 -0.45 -5.24 11.27
C GLY A 90 -0.76 -5.44 12.76
N MET A 91 -0.30 -4.56 13.66
CA MET A 91 -0.66 -4.66 15.08
C MET A 91 -2.15 -4.47 15.28
N THR A 92 -2.74 -5.31 16.12
CA THR A 92 -4.14 -5.16 16.53
C THR A 92 -4.31 -3.96 17.47
N VAL A 93 -5.54 -3.48 17.62
CA VAL A 93 -5.84 -2.38 18.57
C VAL A 93 -5.36 -2.74 19.99
N ARG A 94 -5.53 -3.99 20.41
CA ARG A 94 -5.07 -4.45 21.74
C ARG A 94 -3.55 -4.46 21.87
N GLU A 95 -2.83 -4.89 20.84
CA GLU A 95 -1.37 -4.85 20.83
C GLU A 95 -0.85 -3.41 20.84
N ILE A 96 -1.51 -2.48 20.14
CA ILE A 96 -1.18 -1.06 20.17
C ILE A 96 -1.43 -0.49 21.57
N GLN A 97 -2.57 -0.80 22.20
CA GLN A 97 -2.84 -0.41 23.59
C GLN A 97 -1.74 -0.90 24.52
N GLY A 98 -1.44 -2.21 24.49
CA GLY A 98 -0.39 -2.80 25.33
C GLY A 98 0.96 -2.14 25.11
N PHE A 99 1.34 -1.91 23.86
CA PHE A 99 2.61 -1.23 23.53
C PHE A 99 2.67 0.21 24.06
N LEU A 100 1.58 0.98 23.93
CA LEU A 100 1.52 2.35 24.41
C LEU A 100 1.57 2.41 25.96
N THR A 101 0.90 1.50 26.63
CA THR A 101 0.97 1.39 28.10
C THR A 101 2.38 1.00 28.55
N GLU A 102 2.98 0.00 27.91
CA GLU A 102 4.31 -0.51 28.28
C GLU A 102 5.42 0.51 28.00
N GLN A 103 5.42 1.15 26.83
CA GLN A 103 6.51 2.03 26.42
C GLN A 103 6.36 3.48 26.91
N TYR A 104 5.12 3.95 27.06
CA TYR A 104 4.83 5.35 27.38
C TYR A 104 4.06 5.54 28.68
N GLY A 105 3.68 4.46 29.38
CA GLY A 105 2.88 4.55 30.59
C GLY A 105 1.51 5.21 30.37
N THR A 106 0.98 5.12 29.15
CA THR A 106 -0.23 5.83 28.75
C THR A 106 -1.32 4.83 28.35
N ASP A 107 -2.42 4.84 29.08
CA ASP A 107 -3.62 4.08 28.74
C ASP A 107 -4.42 4.82 27.68
N VAL A 108 -4.64 4.16 26.56
CA VAL A 108 -5.39 4.68 25.39
C VAL A 108 -6.57 3.75 25.13
N SER A 109 -7.75 4.32 24.93
CA SER A 109 -8.93 3.48 24.66
C SER A 109 -8.88 2.87 23.26
N ALA A 110 -9.58 1.76 23.07
CA ALA A 110 -9.72 1.10 21.77
C ALA A 110 -10.42 2.00 20.75
N GLU A 111 -11.43 2.74 21.22
CA GLU A 111 -12.18 3.72 20.41
C GLU A 111 -11.27 4.85 19.92
N PHE A 112 -10.35 5.32 20.78
CA PHE A 112 -9.39 6.33 20.38
C PHE A 112 -8.45 5.83 19.26
N ILE A 113 -7.87 4.64 19.39
CA ILE A 113 -7.03 4.05 18.34
C ILE A 113 -7.84 3.87 17.06
N SER A 114 -9.09 3.44 17.16
CA SER A 114 -9.99 3.32 16.02
C SER A 114 -10.23 4.67 15.37
N SER A 115 -10.54 5.74 16.13
CA SER A 115 -10.77 7.08 15.59
C SER A 115 -9.55 7.64 14.86
N VAL A 116 -8.35 7.47 15.43
CA VAL A 116 -7.10 7.89 14.79
C VAL A 116 -6.88 7.15 13.46
N THR A 117 -7.10 5.84 13.45
CA THR A 117 -6.92 5.06 12.23
C THR A 117 -8.06 5.24 11.23
N ASP A 118 -9.27 5.61 11.65
CA ASP A 118 -10.41 5.89 10.76
C ASP A 118 -10.28 7.24 10.05
N ALA A 119 -9.50 8.17 10.60
CA ALA A 119 -9.22 9.44 9.96
C ALA A 119 -8.58 9.29 8.56
N VAL A 120 -7.89 8.17 8.29
CA VAL A 120 -7.32 7.89 6.97
C VAL A 120 -8.36 7.48 5.91
N MET A 121 -9.61 7.19 6.28
CA MET A 121 -10.63 6.73 5.32
C MET A 121 -10.97 7.78 4.27
N ALA A 122 -10.91 9.07 4.61
CA ALA A 122 -11.07 10.15 3.64
C ALA A 122 -9.96 10.12 2.58
N GLU A 123 -8.70 9.88 2.99
CA GLU A 123 -7.57 9.73 2.07
C GLU A 123 -7.72 8.48 1.20
N VAL A 124 -8.19 7.36 1.78
CA VAL A 124 -8.48 6.13 1.03
C VAL A 124 -9.50 6.39 -0.07
N THR A 125 -10.61 7.05 0.26
CA THR A 125 -11.66 7.39 -0.70
C THR A 125 -11.14 8.31 -1.81
N ALA A 126 -10.40 9.35 -1.44
CA ALA A 126 -9.78 10.26 -2.41
C ALA A 126 -8.78 9.53 -3.31
N TRP A 127 -7.99 8.63 -2.75
CA TRP A 127 -7.04 7.82 -3.52
C TRP A 127 -7.75 6.84 -4.47
N GLN A 128 -8.83 6.19 -4.04
CA GLN A 128 -9.60 5.27 -4.87
C GLN A 128 -10.34 5.97 -6.02
N SER A 129 -10.80 7.21 -5.78
CA SER A 129 -11.54 8.01 -6.76
C SER A 129 -10.65 8.94 -7.61
N ARG A 130 -9.33 8.96 -7.36
CA ARG A 130 -8.42 9.80 -8.13
C ARG A 130 -8.45 9.43 -9.61
N PRO A 131 -8.30 10.41 -10.52
CA PRO A 131 -8.11 10.10 -11.93
C PRO A 131 -6.84 9.24 -12.09
N LEU A 132 -6.93 8.21 -12.92
CA LEU A 132 -5.77 7.41 -13.26
C LEU A 132 -4.83 8.21 -14.15
N GLU A 133 -3.56 7.83 -14.16
CA GLU A 133 -2.60 8.41 -15.08
C GLU A 133 -3.00 8.13 -16.52
N PRO A 134 -2.68 9.04 -17.46
CA PRO A 134 -3.08 8.86 -18.84
C PRO A 134 -2.64 7.55 -19.48
N MET A 135 -1.56 6.93 -19.05
CA MET A 135 -1.07 5.66 -19.60
C MET A 135 -0.38 4.78 -18.57
N TYR A 136 -0.65 3.50 -18.67
CA TYR A 136 0.08 2.43 -17.98
C TYR A 136 0.50 1.39 -19.02
N PRO A 137 1.77 1.32 -19.43
CA PRO A 137 2.24 0.31 -20.37
C PRO A 137 1.96 -1.11 -19.91
N VAL A 138 2.04 -1.34 -18.60
CA VAL A 138 1.72 -2.63 -17.99
C VAL A 138 0.96 -2.42 -16.69
N VAL A 139 -0.12 -3.18 -16.51
CA VAL A 139 -0.83 -3.27 -15.23
C VAL A 139 -0.89 -4.72 -14.79
N PHE A 140 -0.41 -4.97 -13.59
CA PHE A 140 -0.52 -6.27 -12.94
C PHE A 140 -1.74 -6.28 -12.02
N PHE A 141 -2.57 -7.32 -12.17
CA PHE A 141 -3.70 -7.57 -11.27
C PHE A 141 -3.43 -8.81 -10.44
N ASP A 142 -3.67 -8.74 -9.17
CA ASP A 142 -3.64 -9.90 -8.26
C ASP A 142 -4.77 -9.78 -7.22
N ALA A 143 -5.14 -10.89 -6.62
CA ALA A 143 -6.15 -10.94 -5.57
C ALA A 143 -5.55 -11.46 -4.26
N LEU A 144 -5.84 -10.75 -3.20
CA LEU A 144 -5.59 -11.19 -1.83
C LEU A 144 -6.88 -11.76 -1.22
N ARG A 145 -6.80 -12.97 -0.70
CA ARG A 145 -7.89 -13.54 0.08
C ARG A 145 -7.76 -13.09 1.53
N VAL A 146 -8.81 -12.47 2.04
CA VAL A 146 -8.93 -11.97 3.40
C VAL A 146 -10.17 -12.55 4.08
N LYS A 147 -10.09 -12.74 5.39
CA LYS A 147 -11.23 -13.16 6.20
C LYS A 147 -11.90 -11.93 6.79
N ILE A 148 -13.15 -11.71 6.45
CA ILE A 148 -13.93 -10.56 6.92
C ILE A 148 -15.19 -11.06 7.60
N ARG A 149 -15.53 -10.46 8.74
CA ARG A 149 -16.79 -10.73 9.45
C ARG A 149 -17.89 -9.90 8.81
N GLU A 150 -18.96 -10.57 8.41
CA GLU A 150 -20.16 -9.98 7.87
C GLU A 150 -21.36 -10.75 8.45
N ASP A 151 -22.33 -10.06 9.02
CA ASP A 151 -23.50 -10.66 9.68
C ASP A 151 -23.12 -11.75 10.70
N ALA A 152 -22.15 -11.47 11.56
CA ALA A 152 -21.57 -12.38 12.54
C ALA A 152 -20.87 -13.64 11.96
N VAL A 153 -20.80 -13.80 10.64
CA VAL A 153 -20.13 -14.91 9.95
C VAL A 153 -18.82 -14.43 9.34
N VAL A 154 -17.75 -15.21 9.51
CA VAL A 154 -16.45 -14.93 8.87
C VAL A 154 -16.44 -15.53 7.47
N ARG A 155 -16.37 -14.67 6.45
CA ARG A 155 -16.31 -15.03 5.02
C ARG A 155 -14.95 -14.77 4.43
N ASN A 156 -14.53 -15.58 3.47
CA ASN A 156 -13.36 -15.29 2.65
C ASN A 156 -13.77 -14.36 1.51
N LYS A 157 -13.22 -13.13 1.50
CA LYS A 157 -13.41 -12.16 0.40
C LYS A 157 -12.10 -12.00 -0.36
N ALA A 158 -12.19 -11.62 -1.64
CA ALA A 158 -11.05 -11.28 -2.47
C ALA A 158 -10.90 -9.75 -2.52
N ILE A 159 -9.69 -9.25 -2.27
CA ILE A 159 -9.33 -7.85 -2.51
C ILE A 159 -8.42 -7.83 -3.72
N TYR A 160 -8.86 -7.16 -4.76
CA TYR A 160 -8.13 -7.02 -6.01
C TYR A 160 -7.14 -5.87 -5.90
N LEU A 161 -5.90 -6.13 -6.28
CA LEU A 161 -4.85 -5.14 -6.39
C LEU A 161 -4.48 -4.97 -7.85
N ALA A 162 -4.38 -3.73 -8.29
CA ALA A 162 -3.83 -3.37 -9.58
C ALA A 162 -2.52 -2.60 -9.36
N LEU A 163 -1.45 -3.04 -9.98
CA LEU A 163 -0.16 -2.36 -9.97
C LEU A 163 0.14 -1.88 -11.39
N GLY A 164 -0.08 -0.60 -11.63
CA GLY A 164 0.30 0.07 -12.86
C GLY A 164 1.78 0.38 -12.89
N VAL A 165 2.39 0.25 -14.05
CA VAL A 165 3.74 0.71 -14.34
C VAL A 165 3.62 1.96 -15.20
N LEU A 166 4.24 3.04 -14.75
CA LEU A 166 4.24 4.32 -15.43
C LEU A 166 5.47 4.43 -16.33
N PRO A 167 5.32 4.82 -17.57
CA PRO A 167 6.26 5.71 -18.20
C PRO A 167 5.62 7.08 -18.19
N ASP A 168 6.23 8.09 -17.79
CA ASP A 168 5.64 9.41 -17.72
C ASP A 168 4.68 9.67 -18.87
N GLY A 169 3.46 9.48 -18.56
CA GLY A 169 2.48 10.20 -19.11
C GLY A 169 1.22 9.79 -19.73
N THR A 170 0.61 8.67 -19.97
CA THR A 170 -0.73 8.65 -20.58
C THR A 170 -1.60 7.43 -20.29
N ARG A 171 -2.95 7.53 -20.43
CA ARG A 171 -3.91 6.51 -20.00
C ARG A 171 -4.22 5.54 -21.10
N ASP A 172 -3.53 4.45 -21.14
CA ASP A 172 -3.94 3.28 -21.89
C ASP A 172 -3.32 2.04 -21.24
N ILE A 173 -4.03 0.93 -21.24
CA ILE A 173 -3.48 -0.33 -20.77
C ILE A 173 -3.07 -1.10 -22.01
N LEU A 174 -1.77 -1.17 -22.29
CA LEU A 174 -1.22 -1.92 -23.41
C LEU A 174 -1.20 -3.41 -23.12
N ILE A 175 -0.84 -3.81 -21.90
CA ILE A 175 -0.78 -5.20 -21.47
C ILE A 175 -1.38 -5.31 -20.08
N ALA A 176 -2.31 -6.23 -19.90
CA ALA A 176 -2.81 -6.65 -18.60
C ALA A 176 -2.31 -8.06 -18.29
N VAL A 177 -1.56 -8.21 -17.21
CA VAL A 177 -1.10 -9.52 -16.73
C VAL A 177 -2.01 -9.94 -15.59
N THR A 178 -2.71 -11.06 -15.75
CA THR A 178 -3.66 -11.57 -14.76
C THR A 178 -3.23 -12.94 -14.25
N ASP A 179 -3.64 -13.29 -13.05
CA ASP A 179 -3.40 -14.63 -12.47
C ASP A 179 -4.47 -15.66 -12.88
N GLY A 180 -5.30 -15.35 -13.86
CA GLY A 180 -6.41 -16.19 -14.30
C GLY A 180 -7.68 -16.04 -13.45
N LEU A 181 -7.84 -14.93 -12.73
CA LEU A 181 -9.06 -14.59 -11.99
C LEU A 181 -10.27 -14.53 -12.93
N LYS A 182 -11.35 -15.19 -12.53
CA LYS A 182 -12.59 -15.19 -13.30
C LYS A 182 -13.19 -13.77 -13.34
N GLY A 183 -13.65 -13.34 -14.51
CA GLY A 183 -14.33 -12.06 -14.73
C GLY A 183 -13.40 -10.86 -14.99
N ILE A 184 -12.12 -10.90 -14.62
CA ILE A 184 -11.19 -9.80 -14.91
C ILE A 184 -10.91 -9.67 -16.40
N PRO A 185 -10.61 -10.74 -17.15
CA PRO A 185 -10.38 -10.65 -18.59
C PRO A 185 -11.58 -10.05 -19.34
N GLU A 186 -12.79 -10.45 -18.99
CA GLU A 186 -14.03 -9.95 -19.59
C GLU A 186 -14.25 -8.47 -19.27
N ALA A 187 -14.05 -8.07 -18.01
CA ALA A 187 -14.17 -6.69 -17.58
C ALA A 187 -13.14 -5.78 -18.28
N LEU A 188 -11.89 -6.24 -18.37
CA LEU A 188 -10.82 -5.50 -19.05
C LEU A 188 -11.07 -5.42 -20.57
N GLY A 189 -11.53 -6.50 -21.21
CA GLY A 189 -11.87 -6.51 -22.63
C GLY A 189 -13.02 -5.55 -22.95
N THR A 190 -13.97 -5.37 -22.03
CA THR A 190 -15.08 -4.43 -22.18
C THR A 190 -14.61 -2.98 -21.96
N ALA A 191 -13.84 -2.72 -20.91
CA ALA A 191 -13.42 -1.37 -20.55
C ALA A 191 -12.25 -0.85 -21.42
N PHE A 192 -11.38 -1.76 -21.85
CA PHE A 192 -10.16 -1.46 -22.61
C PHE A 192 -9.97 -2.43 -23.77
N PRO A 193 -10.78 -2.33 -24.85
CA PRO A 193 -10.83 -3.32 -25.93
C PRO A 193 -9.52 -3.45 -26.72
N ALA A 194 -8.66 -2.42 -26.70
CA ALA A 194 -7.36 -2.43 -27.35
C ALA A 194 -6.22 -2.96 -26.46
N THR A 195 -6.53 -3.48 -25.27
CA THR A 195 -5.53 -4.03 -24.34
C THR A 195 -5.21 -5.48 -24.72
N THR A 196 -3.91 -5.82 -24.76
CA THR A 196 -3.47 -7.20 -24.87
C THR A 196 -3.55 -7.87 -23.49
N LEU A 197 -4.40 -8.88 -23.37
CA LEU A 197 -4.55 -9.67 -22.15
C LEU A 197 -3.52 -10.82 -22.16
N GLN A 198 -2.75 -10.90 -21.07
CA GLN A 198 -1.71 -11.88 -20.89
C GLN A 198 -1.89 -12.63 -19.56
N THR A 199 -1.80 -13.95 -19.59
CA THR A 199 -1.75 -14.74 -18.35
C THR A 199 -0.38 -14.57 -17.68
N CYS A 200 -0.38 -14.38 -16.39
CA CYS A 200 0.84 -14.31 -15.60
C CYS A 200 1.58 -15.66 -15.65
N ILE A 201 2.73 -15.68 -16.32
CA ILE A 201 3.57 -16.87 -16.44
C ILE A 201 4.02 -17.39 -15.07
N VAL A 202 4.33 -16.49 -14.13
CA VAL A 202 4.76 -16.86 -12.78
C VAL A 202 3.66 -17.60 -12.02
N HIS A 203 2.41 -17.12 -12.11
CA HIS A 203 1.27 -17.82 -11.51
C HIS A 203 0.99 -19.17 -12.20
N LEU A 204 1.15 -19.24 -13.51
CA LEU A 204 0.99 -20.50 -14.24
C LEU A 204 2.05 -21.54 -13.82
N ILE A 205 3.32 -21.12 -13.64
CA ILE A 205 4.38 -21.97 -13.09
C ILE A 205 4.03 -22.39 -11.66
N ARG A 206 3.63 -21.44 -10.79
CA ARG A 206 3.28 -21.74 -9.40
C ARG A 206 2.13 -22.74 -9.32
N ASN A 207 1.08 -22.57 -10.09
CA ASN A 207 -0.04 -23.50 -10.16
C ASN A 207 0.42 -24.88 -10.64
N SER A 208 1.37 -24.95 -11.59
CA SER A 208 1.99 -26.21 -12.00
C SER A 208 2.73 -26.90 -10.86
N LEU A 209 3.46 -26.14 -10.03
CA LEU A 209 4.21 -26.66 -8.90
C LEU A 209 3.32 -27.11 -7.72
N GLU A 210 2.06 -26.69 -7.65
CA GLU A 210 1.11 -27.18 -6.64
C GLU A 210 0.77 -28.66 -6.82
N TYR A 211 0.82 -29.18 -8.05
CA TYR A 211 0.63 -30.62 -8.32
C TYR A 211 1.83 -31.46 -7.92
N ALA A 212 2.98 -30.83 -7.67
CA ALA A 212 4.22 -31.55 -7.41
C ALA A 212 4.53 -31.67 -5.91
N SER A 213 5.16 -32.80 -5.55
CA SER A 213 5.75 -32.99 -4.23
C SER A 213 6.78 -31.89 -3.94
N TRP A 214 6.96 -31.52 -2.68
CA TRP A 214 7.94 -30.48 -2.29
C TRP A 214 9.36 -30.77 -2.83
N LYS A 215 9.76 -32.05 -2.83
CA LYS A 215 11.09 -32.49 -3.30
C LYS A 215 11.31 -32.25 -4.80
N ASP A 216 10.24 -32.33 -5.58
CA ASP A 216 10.31 -32.24 -7.04
C ASP A 216 10.14 -30.81 -7.57
N ARG A 217 9.61 -29.88 -6.78
CA ARG A 217 9.26 -28.53 -7.24
C ARG A 217 10.40 -27.78 -7.92
N LYS A 218 11.61 -27.86 -7.37
CA LYS A 218 12.79 -27.17 -7.94
C LYS A 218 13.17 -27.73 -9.31
N ALA A 219 13.22 -29.04 -9.45
CA ALA A 219 13.57 -29.71 -10.70
C ALA A 219 12.46 -29.55 -11.74
N LEU A 220 11.20 -29.64 -11.33
CA LEU A 220 10.03 -29.39 -12.19
C LEU A 220 10.01 -27.94 -12.70
N ALA A 221 10.30 -26.94 -11.87
CA ALA A 221 10.42 -25.55 -12.30
C ALA A 221 11.51 -25.37 -13.37
N GLN A 222 12.64 -26.08 -13.25
CA GLN A 222 13.68 -26.09 -14.27
C GLN A 222 13.22 -26.78 -15.56
N ALA A 223 12.47 -27.86 -15.48
CA ALA A 223 11.93 -28.57 -16.64
C ALA A 223 10.87 -27.75 -17.40
N LEU A 224 10.12 -26.87 -16.72
CA LEU A 224 9.17 -25.95 -17.34
C LEU A 224 9.85 -24.73 -18.00
N ARG A 225 11.08 -24.42 -17.63
CA ARG A 225 11.79 -23.22 -18.09
C ARG A 225 11.90 -23.09 -19.61
N PRO A 226 12.21 -24.14 -20.40
CA PRO A 226 12.30 -24.03 -21.85
C PRO A 226 11.00 -23.49 -22.51
N ILE A 227 9.85 -23.76 -21.91
CA ILE A 227 8.55 -23.35 -22.47
C ILE A 227 8.45 -21.82 -22.49
N TYR A 228 8.68 -21.13 -21.38
CA TYR A 228 8.50 -19.70 -21.27
C TYR A 228 9.74 -18.86 -21.61
N THR A 229 10.90 -19.50 -21.83
CA THR A 229 12.10 -18.84 -22.35
C THR A 229 12.30 -19.04 -23.84
N ALA A 230 11.40 -19.75 -24.50
CA ALA A 230 11.43 -19.98 -25.95
C ALA A 230 11.45 -18.67 -26.74
N THR A 231 12.00 -18.69 -27.93
CA THR A 231 12.13 -17.51 -28.80
C THR A 231 10.83 -17.17 -29.52
N SER A 232 9.99 -18.18 -29.76
CA SER A 232 8.69 -18.03 -30.45
C SER A 232 7.61 -18.90 -29.80
N ALA A 233 6.35 -18.70 -30.21
CA ALA A 233 5.23 -19.50 -29.75
C ALA A 233 5.34 -20.97 -30.21
N GLU A 234 5.85 -21.19 -31.42
CA GLU A 234 6.07 -22.52 -31.99
C GLU A 234 7.13 -23.27 -31.17
N ALA A 235 8.27 -22.65 -30.92
CA ALA A 235 9.33 -23.24 -30.09
C ALA A 235 8.87 -23.50 -28.64
N ALA A 236 8.00 -22.65 -28.10
CA ALA A 236 7.39 -22.86 -26.80
C ALA A 236 6.41 -24.05 -26.79
N MET A 237 5.65 -24.26 -27.87
CA MET A 237 4.76 -25.40 -28.02
C MET A 237 5.56 -26.70 -28.14
N GLU A 238 6.64 -26.71 -28.93
CA GLU A 238 7.55 -27.85 -29.03
C GLU A 238 8.16 -28.21 -27.66
N ALA A 239 8.56 -27.19 -26.88
CA ALA A 239 9.07 -27.39 -25.52
C ALA A 239 7.98 -27.95 -24.58
N LEU A 240 6.74 -27.52 -24.70
CA LEU A 240 5.61 -28.06 -23.93
C LEU A 240 5.34 -29.53 -24.30
N GLU A 241 5.36 -29.86 -25.56
CA GLU A 241 5.21 -31.25 -26.04
C GLU A 241 6.37 -32.13 -25.59
N ALA A 242 7.60 -31.63 -25.63
CA ALA A 242 8.76 -32.34 -25.12
C ALA A 242 8.65 -32.59 -23.59
N PHE A 243 8.17 -31.59 -22.85
CA PHE A 243 7.87 -31.75 -21.43
C PHE A 243 6.80 -32.83 -21.20
N GLU A 244 5.70 -32.81 -21.95
CA GLU A 244 4.59 -33.76 -21.82
C GLU A 244 5.02 -35.20 -22.08
N ARG A 245 5.87 -35.42 -23.10
CA ARG A 245 6.42 -36.75 -23.45
C ARG A 245 7.56 -37.20 -22.55
N GLY A 246 8.12 -36.30 -21.76
CA GLY A 246 9.22 -36.57 -20.85
C GLY A 246 8.79 -37.14 -19.51
N SER A 247 9.76 -37.58 -18.70
CA SER A 247 9.54 -38.17 -17.38
C SER A 247 8.73 -37.26 -16.42
N TRP A 248 8.80 -35.95 -16.58
CA TRP A 248 8.03 -35.00 -15.77
C TRP A 248 6.58 -34.95 -16.19
N GLY A 249 6.28 -35.01 -17.51
CA GLY A 249 4.92 -35.07 -18.01
C GLY A 249 4.22 -36.38 -17.64
N GLU A 250 4.93 -37.51 -17.75
CA GLU A 250 4.43 -38.81 -17.29
C GLU A 250 4.12 -38.80 -15.78
N ARG A 251 5.00 -38.22 -14.97
CA ARG A 251 4.84 -38.15 -13.52
C ARG A 251 3.76 -37.16 -13.04
N TYR A 252 3.59 -36.04 -13.78
CA TYR A 252 2.62 -34.99 -13.47
C TYR A 252 1.76 -34.65 -14.69
N PRO A 253 0.89 -35.58 -15.13
CA PRO A 253 0.16 -35.48 -16.41
C PRO A 253 -0.86 -34.32 -16.46
N THR A 254 -1.17 -33.69 -15.32
CA THR A 254 -2.10 -32.56 -15.25
C THR A 254 -1.48 -31.24 -15.69
N ILE A 255 -0.14 -31.13 -15.75
CA ILE A 255 0.56 -29.88 -15.99
C ILE A 255 0.45 -29.43 -17.45
N ALA A 256 0.75 -30.31 -18.42
CA ALA A 256 0.67 -29.95 -19.84
C ALA A 256 -0.74 -29.52 -20.26
N PRO A 257 -1.84 -30.19 -19.85
CA PRO A 257 -3.20 -29.71 -20.08
C PRO A 257 -3.51 -28.36 -19.41
N LEU A 258 -2.92 -28.06 -18.27
CA LEU A 258 -3.04 -26.74 -17.62
C LEU A 258 -2.48 -25.62 -18.51
N TRP A 259 -1.28 -25.82 -19.08
CA TRP A 259 -0.64 -24.88 -20.00
C TRP A 259 -1.41 -24.77 -21.33
N ARG A 260 -1.90 -25.85 -21.90
CA ARG A 260 -2.71 -25.84 -23.12
C ARG A 260 -4.01 -25.04 -22.95
N ARG A 261 -4.70 -25.17 -21.80
CA ARG A 261 -5.92 -24.37 -21.51
C ARG A 261 -5.64 -22.88 -21.39
N ALA A 262 -4.45 -22.49 -20.99
CA ALA A 262 -4.04 -21.10 -20.88
C ALA A 262 -3.37 -20.57 -22.16
N TRP A 263 -3.18 -21.41 -23.19
CA TRP A 263 -2.27 -21.15 -24.31
C TRP A 263 -2.59 -19.88 -25.08
N ASP A 264 -3.86 -19.63 -25.40
CA ASP A 264 -4.29 -18.43 -26.12
C ASP A 264 -3.94 -17.12 -25.38
N ARG A 265 -3.78 -17.22 -24.04
CA ARG A 265 -3.37 -16.11 -23.19
C ARG A 265 -1.88 -16.15 -22.81
N VAL A 266 -1.17 -17.18 -23.26
CA VAL A 266 0.30 -17.30 -23.14
C VAL A 266 0.97 -16.84 -24.43
N ILE A 267 0.42 -17.15 -25.60
CA ILE A 267 0.97 -16.81 -26.93
C ILE A 267 1.36 -15.33 -27.05
N PRO A 268 0.53 -14.35 -26.63
CA PRO A 268 0.88 -12.93 -26.78
C PRO A 268 2.23 -12.56 -26.16
N PHE A 269 2.66 -13.29 -25.14
CA PHE A 269 3.95 -13.10 -24.49
C PHE A 269 5.13 -13.24 -25.46
N PHE A 270 5.07 -14.15 -26.43
CA PHE A 270 6.15 -14.41 -27.38
C PHE A 270 6.27 -13.35 -28.48
N ALA A 271 5.25 -12.54 -28.69
CA ALA A 271 5.28 -11.41 -29.63
C ALA A 271 6.13 -10.23 -29.09
N PHE A 272 6.39 -10.18 -27.78
CA PHE A 272 7.12 -9.08 -27.18
C PHE A 272 8.65 -9.25 -27.26
N PRO A 273 9.40 -8.13 -27.40
CA PRO A 273 10.85 -8.13 -27.31
C PRO A 273 11.37 -8.68 -25.96
N PRO A 274 12.61 -9.21 -25.91
CA PRO A 274 13.15 -9.83 -24.70
C PRO A 274 13.14 -8.94 -23.43
N ALA A 275 13.38 -7.62 -23.58
CA ALA A 275 13.33 -6.69 -22.46
C ALA A 275 11.91 -6.55 -21.89
N VAL A 276 10.90 -6.45 -22.77
CA VAL A 276 9.49 -6.41 -22.40
C VAL A 276 9.07 -7.73 -21.74
N ARG A 277 9.43 -8.87 -22.34
CA ARG A 277 9.15 -10.20 -21.76
C ARG A 277 9.75 -10.34 -20.36
N ARG A 278 10.99 -9.91 -20.16
CA ARG A 278 11.65 -9.95 -18.85
C ARG A 278 10.85 -9.19 -17.80
N VAL A 279 10.40 -7.99 -18.10
CA VAL A 279 9.60 -7.15 -17.20
C VAL A 279 8.25 -7.80 -16.89
N ILE A 280 7.56 -8.33 -17.90
CA ILE A 280 6.25 -8.98 -17.71
C ILE A 280 6.37 -10.23 -16.85
N TYR A 281 7.42 -11.02 -17.01
CA TYR A 281 7.58 -12.29 -16.32
C TYR A 281 8.36 -12.19 -14.99
N THR A 282 9.14 -11.13 -14.77
CA THR A 282 9.77 -10.83 -13.48
C THR A 282 8.84 -10.03 -12.57
N THR A 283 7.60 -10.45 -12.40
CA THR A 283 6.55 -9.76 -11.61
C THR A 283 6.89 -9.60 -10.12
N ASN A 284 8.17 -9.52 -9.80
CA ASN A 284 8.67 -9.41 -8.43
C ASN A 284 8.05 -8.23 -7.64
N ALA A 285 7.58 -7.17 -8.34
CA ALA A 285 7.00 -6.01 -7.67
C ALA A 285 5.66 -6.35 -7.00
N ILE A 286 4.66 -6.82 -7.76
CA ILE A 286 3.34 -7.15 -7.19
C ILE A 286 3.43 -8.36 -6.25
N GLU A 287 4.29 -9.33 -6.55
CA GLU A 287 4.52 -10.48 -5.67
C GLU A 287 5.17 -10.08 -4.35
N SER A 288 6.14 -9.16 -4.38
CA SER A 288 6.78 -8.61 -3.18
C SER A 288 5.76 -7.85 -2.33
N VAL A 289 4.91 -7.02 -2.95
CA VAL A 289 3.79 -6.33 -2.28
C VAL A 289 2.87 -7.35 -1.62
N ASN A 290 2.41 -8.33 -2.39
CA ASN A 290 1.47 -9.33 -1.89
C ASN A 290 2.07 -10.20 -0.78
N ALA A 291 3.35 -10.54 -0.86
CA ALA A 291 4.04 -11.28 0.20
C ALA A 291 4.06 -10.48 1.53
N ARG A 292 4.35 -9.17 1.44
CA ARG A 292 4.33 -8.27 2.60
C ARG A 292 2.91 -8.11 3.15
N LEU A 293 1.91 -7.90 2.28
CA LEU A 293 0.51 -7.77 2.69
C LEU A 293 -0.01 -9.06 3.31
N ARG A 294 0.27 -10.23 2.73
CA ARG A 294 -0.13 -11.53 3.30
C ARG A 294 0.48 -11.74 4.69
N LYS A 295 1.72 -11.30 4.93
CA LYS A 295 2.35 -11.35 6.26
C LYS A 295 1.57 -10.50 7.27
N ILE A 296 1.20 -9.26 6.89
CA ILE A 296 0.44 -8.33 7.74
C ILE A 296 -0.98 -8.84 7.98
N ILE A 297 -1.65 -9.34 6.92
CA ILE A 297 -3.02 -9.87 7.01
C ILE A 297 -3.08 -11.12 7.89
N LYS A 298 -2.07 -11.99 7.80
CA LYS A 298 -2.02 -13.23 8.57
C LYS A 298 -2.02 -12.99 10.08
N THR A 299 -1.42 -11.90 10.56
CA THR A 299 -1.39 -11.58 12.00
C THR A 299 -2.76 -11.19 12.53
N ARG A 300 -3.67 -10.71 11.69
CA ARG A 300 -5.01 -10.23 12.08
C ARG A 300 -6.06 -11.34 12.28
N GLY A 301 -5.84 -12.53 11.73
CA GLY A 301 -6.81 -13.61 11.75
C GLY A 301 -8.06 -13.31 10.89
N HIS A 302 -8.89 -12.35 11.30
CA HIS A 302 -10.02 -11.81 10.50
C HIS A 302 -10.23 -10.32 10.77
N PHE A 303 -10.89 -9.64 9.83
CA PHE A 303 -11.28 -8.24 9.94
C PHE A 303 -12.73 -8.10 10.40
N PRO A 304 -13.05 -7.07 11.20
CA PRO A 304 -14.43 -6.84 11.66
C PRO A 304 -15.35 -6.32 10.53
N SER A 305 -14.81 -5.65 9.49
CA SER A 305 -15.55 -5.09 8.37
C SER A 305 -14.68 -4.96 7.12
N ASP A 306 -15.28 -4.65 5.96
CA ASP A 306 -14.59 -4.33 4.72
C ASP A 306 -13.72 -3.08 4.87
N ASP A 307 -14.22 -2.05 5.57
CA ASP A 307 -13.47 -0.81 5.83
C ASP A 307 -12.22 -1.06 6.65
N ALA A 308 -12.29 -1.91 7.67
CA ALA A 308 -11.12 -2.27 8.47
C ALA A 308 -10.05 -3.00 7.64
N ALA A 309 -10.46 -3.86 6.70
CA ALA A 309 -9.55 -4.53 5.78
C ALA A 309 -8.94 -3.52 4.78
N THR A 310 -9.77 -2.67 4.17
CA THR A 310 -9.35 -1.64 3.21
C THR A 310 -8.37 -0.67 3.85
N LYS A 311 -8.68 -0.16 5.03
CA LYS A 311 -7.84 0.75 5.82
C LYS A 311 -6.44 0.16 6.09
N LEU A 312 -6.38 -1.08 6.60
CA LEU A 312 -5.10 -1.72 6.87
C LEU A 312 -4.28 -1.93 5.60
N ILE A 313 -4.91 -2.43 4.54
CA ILE A 313 -4.23 -2.72 3.29
C ILE A 313 -3.70 -1.42 2.66
N TRP A 314 -4.50 -0.35 2.65
CA TRP A 314 -4.07 0.94 2.13
C TRP A 314 -2.87 1.51 2.90
N LEU A 315 -2.92 1.51 4.24
CA LEU A 315 -1.81 1.97 5.07
C LEU A 315 -0.55 1.12 4.87
N ALA A 316 -0.71 -0.19 4.75
CA ALA A 316 0.40 -1.09 4.46
C ALA A 316 0.98 -0.84 3.06
N LEU A 317 0.14 -0.63 2.04
CA LEU A 317 0.57 -0.26 0.69
C LEU A 317 1.35 1.05 0.70
N ARG A 318 0.84 2.11 1.34
CA ARG A 318 1.54 3.39 1.49
C ARG A 318 2.96 3.23 2.06
N ASN A 319 3.11 2.40 3.10
CA ASN A 319 4.42 2.11 3.67
C ASN A 319 5.31 1.27 2.74
N ILE A 320 4.73 0.30 2.03
CA ILE A 320 5.48 -0.57 1.11
C ILE A 320 5.99 0.22 -0.11
N THR A 321 5.21 1.19 -0.58
CA THR A 321 5.51 1.96 -1.79
C THR A 321 6.27 3.27 -1.52
N ALA A 322 6.43 3.67 -0.26
CA ALA A 322 7.14 4.90 0.12
C ALA A 322 8.57 5.00 -0.45
N ASP A 323 9.25 3.84 -0.59
CA ASP A 323 10.61 3.76 -1.11
C ASP A 323 10.69 3.57 -2.64
N TRP A 324 9.57 3.58 -3.35
CA TRP A 324 9.50 3.30 -4.80
C TRP A 324 9.86 4.51 -5.67
N SER A 325 10.84 5.27 -5.30
CA SER A 325 11.23 6.50 -5.97
C SER A 325 12.13 6.30 -7.22
N ARG A 326 12.50 5.06 -7.56
CA ARG A 326 13.40 4.78 -8.69
C ARG A 326 12.89 3.65 -9.57
N SER A 327 12.76 3.91 -10.87
CA SER A 327 12.58 2.84 -11.85
C SER A 327 13.87 2.00 -11.94
N ALA A 328 13.75 0.67 -11.93
CA ALA A 328 14.91 -0.18 -12.20
C ALA A 328 15.39 0.03 -13.66
N ARG A 329 16.70 -0.10 -13.91
CA ARG A 329 17.28 0.02 -15.26
C ARG A 329 16.58 -0.87 -16.30
N GLU A 330 16.11 -2.03 -15.88
CA GLU A 330 15.37 -2.97 -16.73
C GLU A 330 14.08 -2.37 -17.30
N TRP A 331 13.43 -1.44 -16.56
CA TRP A 331 12.23 -0.75 -17.04
C TRP A 331 12.54 0.27 -18.14
N THR A 332 13.67 0.96 -18.09
CA THR A 332 14.06 1.92 -19.14
C THR A 332 14.21 1.24 -20.50
N GLU A 333 14.88 0.07 -20.54
CA GLU A 333 15.01 -0.71 -21.76
C GLU A 333 13.65 -1.19 -22.28
N ALA A 334 12.81 -1.72 -21.37
CA ALA A 334 11.47 -2.18 -21.72
C ALA A 334 10.58 -1.04 -22.25
N MET A 335 10.65 0.16 -21.64
CA MET A 335 9.90 1.34 -22.08
C MET A 335 10.29 1.78 -23.49
N ASN A 336 11.59 1.76 -23.80
CA ASN A 336 12.06 2.05 -25.16
C ASN A 336 11.48 1.03 -26.19
N GLN A 337 11.43 -0.23 -25.82
CA GLN A 337 10.83 -1.26 -26.70
C GLN A 337 9.31 -1.10 -26.81
N PHE A 338 8.62 -0.70 -25.75
CA PHE A 338 7.20 -0.36 -25.81
C PHE A 338 6.96 0.84 -26.74
N ALA A 339 7.77 1.88 -26.63
CA ALA A 339 7.68 3.06 -27.49
C ALA A 339 7.85 2.72 -28.99
N ILE A 340 8.73 1.76 -29.32
CA ILE A 340 8.90 1.27 -30.69
C ILE A 340 7.71 0.42 -31.13
N ALA A 341 7.28 -0.52 -30.29
CA ALA A 341 6.21 -1.47 -30.63
C ALA A 341 4.82 -0.81 -30.73
N TYR A 342 4.59 0.27 -30.02
CA TYR A 342 3.31 0.98 -29.92
C TYR A 342 3.47 2.49 -30.15
N ALA A 343 4.25 2.85 -31.15
CA ALA A 343 4.64 4.26 -31.44
C ALA A 343 3.43 5.21 -31.49
N ASP A 344 2.32 4.81 -32.13
CA ASP A 344 1.12 5.63 -32.29
C ASP A 344 0.38 5.90 -30.96
N ARG A 345 0.60 5.08 -29.96
CA ARG A 345 -0.07 5.16 -28.64
C ARG A 345 0.86 5.69 -27.56
N PHE A 346 2.16 5.40 -27.64
CA PHE A 346 3.15 5.69 -26.62
C PHE A 346 3.73 7.10 -26.71
N THR A 347 3.86 7.65 -27.92
CA THR A 347 4.55 8.92 -28.18
C THR A 347 3.62 10.13 -28.34
N ARG A 348 2.30 9.95 -28.30
CA ARG A 348 1.32 11.02 -28.56
C ARG A 348 1.28 12.18 -27.57
N ASN A 349 2.03 12.15 -26.46
CA ASN A 349 1.93 13.16 -25.40
C ASN A 349 3.29 13.63 -24.82
N PHE A 350 4.36 13.60 -25.62
CA PHE A 350 5.59 14.31 -25.30
C PHE A 350 5.66 15.67 -26.05
N GLY A 351 4.52 16.36 -26.07
CA GLY A 351 4.42 17.70 -26.62
C GLY A 351 3.93 18.69 -25.60
#